data_b89b8d9e7468d87546879be67b9f40fd
#
_entry.id   b89b8d9e7468d87546879be67b9f40fd
#
_cell.length_a   1.000
_cell.length_b   1.000
_cell.length_c   1.000
_cell.angle_alpha   90.00
_cell.angle_beta   90.00
_cell.angle_gamma   90.00
#
_symmetry.space_group_name_H-M   'P 1'
#
loop_
_entity.id
_entity.type
_entity.pdbx_description
1 polymer ?
#
loop_
_entity_poly.entity_id
_entity_poly.type
_entity_poly.pdbx_seq_one_letter_code
_entity_poly.pdbx_strand_id
1 'polypeptide(L)'
;MNENATASTAKETAAQRRSLPNLFEIAQATAEKFGVCQRPIPMRVEDLKTGTVTYEGAPCKSTIESVCPACAKAHRALRIAQCREGWHMAEESVDYKTDPTERQIELLTARADLAARFREALADGDEDQAADIRDDVLELDRELRETGLRGRLPALDATGKDRRRRSTRRRQDVPNLPRRKVEKRTIGKVFAGGHQPSMFVTLTMPSYGRINSDGATDDKGQSCSDGCPVNPGSYDYVRQARDIVFFSKLVDRWIQNLRRAVGWDVQYFATVEPQRRGAPHLHILIRGAISREILRQVTAATYHQVWWPHFDPENRVYGGQHQPVWDYRKTTFVDPDTGHALTYWDDALDRLDSVDDLDPAHVVRFGEQMDRKHIKGVIAEKAGRTIGYVTKYLVKSISEIVEPRSDRAADHYDRLHAELQKVPCSPRCPVWLEYGIVPVGATEKTVPGRCKGKAHRRDTLGLPGRRVLVSRRWSGKTLPDHKADRAEFVRQLLASVGIQKPDTSHLKVTPVEPGDKDRPLREHLIMGAISRRTRWRAEYLRAQLAAKPPDGHEISAVREAA
;
A
#
# COMPACT_ATOMS: atom_id res chain seq x y z
N MET A 1 61.89 -30.87 -21.57
CA MET A 1 61.51 -30.98 -20.13
C MET A 1 60.44 -29.94 -19.87
N ASN A 2 59.19 -30.37 -19.85
CA ASN A 2 58.04 -29.54 -19.57
C ASN A 2 57.52 -29.96 -18.18
N GLU A 3 57.77 -29.12 -17.21
CA GLU A 3 57.17 -29.25 -15.87
C GLU A 3 55.83 -28.47 -15.89
N ASN A 4 54.74 -29.17 -16.09
CA ASN A 4 53.40 -28.68 -15.78
C ASN A 4 53.16 -28.89 -14.28
N ALA A 5 53.40 -27.86 -13.48
CA ALA A 5 52.95 -27.79 -12.12
C ALA A 5 51.43 -27.54 -12.10
N THR A 6 50.67 -28.60 -11.89
CA THR A 6 49.24 -28.56 -11.50
C THR A 6 49.18 -28.02 -10.09
N ALA A 7 48.92 -26.72 -9.93
CA ALA A 7 48.58 -26.13 -8.66
C ALA A 7 47.23 -26.70 -8.21
N SER A 8 47.27 -27.67 -7.27
CA SER A 8 46.14 -28.14 -6.50
C SER A 8 45.59 -26.96 -5.70
N THR A 9 44.49 -26.37 -6.17
CA THR A 9 43.75 -25.37 -5.39
C THR A 9 43.16 -26.08 -4.19
N ALA A 10 43.87 -26.04 -3.07
CA ALA A 10 43.36 -26.49 -1.79
C ALA A 10 42.02 -25.78 -1.53
N LYS A 11 40.95 -26.57 -1.34
CA LYS A 11 39.61 -26.01 -1.05
C LYS A 11 39.69 -25.24 0.25
N GLU A 12 39.47 -23.92 0.18
CA GLU A 12 39.39 -23.05 1.35
C GLU A 12 38.44 -23.60 2.41
N THR A 13 38.87 -23.60 3.64
CA THR A 13 38.03 -24.02 4.77
C THR A 13 36.87 -23.05 4.99
N ALA A 14 35.83 -23.48 5.66
CA ALA A 14 34.70 -22.62 6.00
C ALA A 14 35.11 -21.41 6.85
N ALA A 15 36.15 -21.54 7.69
CA ALA A 15 36.71 -20.46 8.48
C ALA A 15 37.44 -19.41 7.60
N GLN A 16 38.27 -19.86 6.65
CA GLN A 16 38.97 -18.98 5.71
C GLN A 16 38.00 -18.20 4.84
N ARG A 17 36.91 -18.83 4.37
CA ARG A 17 35.85 -18.13 3.61
C ARG A 17 35.10 -17.09 4.44
N ARG A 18 34.97 -17.28 5.76
CA ARG A 18 34.33 -16.30 6.66
C ARG A 18 35.21 -15.09 6.95
N SER A 19 36.51 -15.20 6.78
CA SER A 19 37.47 -14.09 7.01
C SER A 19 37.75 -13.25 5.76
N LEU A 20 37.07 -13.51 4.64
CA LEU A 20 37.22 -12.70 3.43
C LEU A 20 36.77 -11.25 3.68
N PRO A 21 37.59 -10.24 3.38
CA PRO A 21 37.30 -8.84 3.69
C PRO A 21 36.08 -8.29 2.95
N ASN A 22 35.67 -8.91 1.84
CA ASN A 22 34.52 -8.53 1.02
C ASN A 22 33.38 -9.59 1.06
N LEU A 23 33.32 -10.41 2.11
CA LEU A 23 32.31 -11.49 2.26
C LEU A 23 30.88 -10.95 2.12
N PHE A 24 30.60 -9.77 2.66
CA PHE A 24 29.27 -9.16 2.57
C PHE A 24 28.87 -8.86 1.12
N GLU A 25 29.77 -8.25 0.33
CA GLU A 25 29.52 -7.94 -1.08
C GLU A 25 29.34 -9.21 -1.92
N ILE A 26 30.19 -10.21 -1.69
CA ILE A 26 30.08 -11.52 -2.34
C ILE A 26 28.75 -12.19 -1.98
N ALA A 27 28.36 -12.18 -0.71
CA ALA A 27 27.10 -12.75 -0.25
C ALA A 27 25.91 -12.03 -0.88
N GLN A 28 25.96 -10.70 -0.98
CA GLN A 28 24.89 -9.89 -1.57
C GLN A 28 24.75 -10.15 -3.08
N ALA A 29 25.83 -10.13 -3.84
CA ALA A 29 25.82 -10.44 -5.28
C ALA A 29 25.35 -11.88 -5.55
N THR A 30 25.80 -12.82 -4.73
CA THR A 30 25.37 -14.23 -4.81
C THR A 30 23.90 -14.37 -4.48
N ALA A 31 23.39 -13.67 -3.44
CA ALA A 31 21.98 -13.68 -3.08
C ALA A 31 21.08 -13.20 -4.22
N GLU A 32 21.49 -12.18 -4.96
CA GLU A 32 20.78 -11.69 -6.14
C GLU A 32 20.69 -12.77 -7.22
N LYS A 33 21.82 -13.39 -7.58
CA LYS A 33 21.89 -14.47 -8.56
C LYS A 33 21.00 -15.67 -8.20
N PHE A 34 20.92 -16.02 -6.92
CA PHE A 34 20.11 -17.15 -6.44
C PHE A 34 18.68 -16.74 -6.03
N GLY A 35 18.29 -15.48 -6.17
CA GLY A 35 16.97 -14.99 -5.78
C GLY A 35 16.70 -15.11 -4.28
N VAL A 36 17.71 -14.89 -3.44
CA VAL A 36 17.65 -14.96 -1.98
C VAL A 36 17.55 -13.54 -1.39
N CYS A 37 16.90 -13.42 -0.24
CA CYS A 37 16.77 -12.16 0.45
C CYS A 37 18.14 -11.58 0.85
N GLN A 38 18.43 -10.36 0.41
CA GLN A 38 19.68 -9.65 0.72
C GLN A 38 19.67 -8.97 2.10
N ARG A 39 18.51 -8.85 2.74
CA ARG A 39 18.31 -8.23 4.05
C ARG A 39 17.48 -9.13 4.98
N PRO A 40 17.95 -10.37 5.24
CA PRO A 40 17.20 -11.30 6.07
C PRO A 40 17.03 -10.77 7.50
N ILE A 41 15.86 -11.03 8.06
CA ILE A 41 15.58 -10.79 9.48
C ILE A 41 16.14 -11.99 10.25
N PRO A 42 17.05 -11.78 11.22
CA PRO A 42 17.60 -12.87 12.02
C PRO A 42 16.51 -13.48 12.91
N MET A 43 16.38 -14.80 12.85
CA MET A 43 15.46 -15.58 13.68
C MET A 43 16.25 -16.59 14.48
N ARG A 44 15.97 -16.68 15.78
CA ARG A 44 16.44 -17.74 16.65
C ARG A 44 15.48 -18.92 16.54
N VAL A 45 16.00 -20.07 16.17
CA VAL A 45 15.26 -21.33 16.03
C VAL A 45 15.75 -22.28 17.09
N GLU A 46 14.91 -22.63 18.03
CA GLU A 46 15.16 -23.54 19.13
C GLU A 46 14.38 -24.84 18.91
N ASP A 47 15.10 -25.95 18.86
CA ASP A 47 14.53 -27.27 18.82
C ASP A 47 14.15 -27.69 20.24
N LEU A 48 12.87 -27.75 20.53
CA LEU A 48 12.35 -28.09 21.87
C LEU A 48 12.60 -29.55 22.27
N LYS A 49 12.94 -30.44 21.31
CA LYS A 49 13.27 -31.85 21.58
C LYS A 49 14.73 -32.03 21.96
N THR A 50 15.62 -31.30 21.30
CA THR A 50 17.07 -31.45 21.48
C THR A 50 17.71 -30.34 22.27
N GLY A 51 17.02 -29.22 22.50
CA GLY A 51 17.56 -27.99 23.09
C GLY A 51 18.54 -27.25 22.18
N THR A 52 18.73 -27.70 20.94
CA THR A 52 19.69 -27.09 20.02
C THR A 52 19.16 -25.75 19.52
N VAL A 53 19.99 -24.69 19.58
CA VAL A 53 19.68 -23.37 19.07
C VAL A 53 20.45 -23.11 17.77
N THR A 54 19.72 -22.70 16.75
CA THR A 54 20.28 -22.28 15.46
C THR A 54 19.73 -20.93 15.06
N TYR A 55 20.43 -20.24 14.16
CA TYR A 55 19.99 -18.95 13.64
C TYR A 55 19.71 -19.03 12.16
N GLU A 56 18.54 -18.53 11.76
CA GLU A 56 18.11 -18.51 10.38
C GLU A 56 17.69 -17.12 9.90
N GLY A 57 17.83 -16.88 8.60
CA GLY A 57 17.37 -15.65 7.98
C GLY A 57 15.94 -15.77 7.45
N ALA A 58 14.98 -15.06 8.04
CA ALA A 58 13.66 -14.90 7.47
C ALA A 58 13.66 -13.79 6.37
N PRO A 59 12.86 -13.94 5.29
CA PRO A 59 12.78 -12.90 4.26
C PRO A 59 12.31 -11.55 4.81
N CYS A 60 12.94 -10.44 4.38
CA CYS A 60 12.58 -9.08 4.82
C CYS A 60 11.20 -8.62 4.33
N LYS A 61 10.59 -9.33 3.37
CA LYS A 61 9.29 -9.03 2.76
C LYS A 61 9.22 -7.64 2.10
N SER A 62 10.36 -7.02 1.76
CA SER A 62 10.36 -5.75 1.04
C SER A 62 9.62 -5.87 -0.28
N THR A 63 8.82 -4.86 -0.60
CA THR A 63 8.14 -4.72 -1.89
C THR A 63 8.91 -3.83 -2.86
N ILE A 64 10.06 -3.28 -2.43
CA ILE A 64 10.88 -2.30 -3.15
C ILE A 64 12.11 -3.02 -3.70
N GLU A 65 12.35 -2.90 -5.00
CA GLU A 65 13.42 -3.60 -5.72
C GLU A 65 14.81 -3.14 -5.29
N SER A 66 15.03 -1.83 -5.15
CA SER A 66 16.29 -1.26 -4.65
C SER A 66 16.64 -1.67 -3.21
N VAL A 67 15.64 -2.04 -2.40
CA VAL A 67 15.86 -2.53 -1.03
C VAL A 67 16.17 -4.02 -1.00
N CYS A 68 15.43 -4.83 -1.75
CA CYS A 68 15.63 -6.27 -1.85
C CYS A 68 14.97 -6.84 -3.12
N PRO A 69 15.73 -7.05 -4.22
CA PRO A 69 15.21 -7.52 -5.50
C PRO A 69 14.45 -8.85 -5.38
N ALA A 70 14.99 -9.80 -4.63
CA ALA A 70 14.39 -11.12 -4.46
C ALA A 70 13.01 -11.07 -3.79
N CYS A 71 12.86 -10.29 -2.71
CA CYS A 71 11.58 -10.13 -2.02
C CYS A 71 10.58 -9.34 -2.84
N ALA A 72 11.02 -8.29 -3.53
CA ALA A 72 10.18 -7.49 -4.41
C ALA A 72 9.64 -8.32 -5.60
N LYS A 73 10.50 -9.13 -6.24
CA LYS A 73 10.12 -10.06 -7.31
C LYS A 73 9.10 -11.08 -6.82
N ALA A 74 9.31 -11.67 -5.64
CA ALA A 74 8.39 -12.63 -5.04
C ALA A 74 7.02 -11.98 -4.74
N HIS A 75 7.00 -10.76 -4.20
CA HIS A 75 5.78 -10.00 -3.97
C HIS A 75 5.04 -9.67 -5.29
N ARG A 76 5.78 -9.23 -6.31
CA ARG A 76 5.20 -8.98 -7.64
C ARG A 76 4.55 -10.23 -8.22
N ALA A 77 5.22 -11.39 -8.14
CA ALA A 77 4.67 -12.65 -8.61
C ALA A 77 3.35 -13.04 -7.92
N LEU A 78 3.22 -12.80 -6.60
CA LEU A 78 1.96 -12.98 -5.88
C LEU A 78 0.86 -12.03 -6.37
N ARG A 79 1.20 -10.76 -6.64
CA ARG A 79 0.23 -9.79 -7.19
C ARG A 79 -0.21 -10.16 -8.61
N ILE A 80 0.69 -10.67 -9.43
CA ILE A 80 0.37 -11.18 -10.76
C ILE A 80 -0.60 -12.37 -10.65
N ALA A 81 -0.33 -13.32 -9.75
CA ALA A 81 -1.22 -14.46 -9.49
C ALA A 81 -2.61 -13.98 -9.03
N GLN A 82 -2.67 -13.09 -8.05
CA GLN A 82 -3.92 -12.49 -7.57
C GLN A 82 -4.69 -11.78 -8.70
N CYS A 83 -4.00 -11.03 -9.55
CA CYS A 83 -4.60 -10.33 -10.67
C CYS A 83 -5.17 -11.32 -11.69
N ARG A 84 -4.41 -12.35 -12.07
CA ARG A 84 -4.82 -13.38 -13.03
C ARG A 84 -6.01 -14.17 -12.53
N GLU A 85 -5.96 -14.68 -11.30
CA GLU A 85 -7.04 -15.49 -10.71
C GLU A 85 -8.35 -14.72 -10.66
N GLY A 86 -8.34 -13.48 -10.19
CA GLY A 86 -9.54 -12.67 -10.15
C GLY A 86 -10.05 -12.23 -11.52
N TRP A 87 -9.18 -12.16 -12.52
CA TRP A 87 -9.59 -11.77 -13.88
C TRP A 87 -10.45 -12.82 -14.57
N HIS A 88 -10.10 -14.08 -14.41
CA HIS A 88 -10.70 -15.20 -15.14
C HIS A 88 -11.80 -15.92 -14.35
N MET A 89 -12.32 -15.32 -13.28
CA MET A 89 -13.41 -15.92 -12.53
C MET A 89 -14.69 -15.94 -13.38
N ALA A 90 -15.28 -17.11 -13.50
CA ALA A 90 -16.57 -17.31 -14.20
C ALA A 90 -17.74 -16.75 -13.38
N GLU A 91 -17.63 -16.81 -12.05
CA GLU A 91 -18.63 -16.35 -11.11
C GLU A 91 -18.02 -15.37 -10.10
N GLU A 92 -18.85 -14.46 -9.59
CA GLU A 92 -18.41 -13.58 -8.51
C GLU A 92 -18.23 -14.38 -7.23
N SER A 93 -17.07 -14.19 -6.56
CA SER A 93 -16.86 -14.79 -5.26
C SER A 93 -17.90 -14.29 -4.27
N VAL A 94 -18.46 -15.20 -3.50
CA VAL A 94 -19.41 -14.86 -2.43
C VAL A 94 -18.62 -14.38 -1.22
N ASP A 95 -18.94 -13.20 -0.71
CA ASP A 95 -18.46 -12.75 0.59
C ASP A 95 -19.26 -13.53 1.65
N TYR A 96 -18.78 -14.67 2.06
CA TYR A 96 -19.31 -15.31 3.25
C TYR A 96 -18.89 -14.43 4.43
N LYS A 97 -19.81 -13.69 4.98
CA LYS A 97 -19.67 -13.24 6.35
C LYS A 97 -19.77 -14.50 7.19
N THR A 98 -18.65 -15.00 7.64
CA THR A 98 -18.65 -15.99 8.72
C THR A 98 -19.27 -15.30 9.91
N ASP A 99 -20.35 -15.85 10.42
CA ASP A 99 -20.89 -15.41 11.69
C ASP A 99 -19.80 -15.54 12.76
N PRO A 100 -19.72 -14.61 13.71
CA PRO A 100 -18.74 -14.71 14.76
C PRO A 100 -18.91 -16.03 15.52
N THR A 101 -17.79 -16.66 15.87
CA THR A 101 -17.80 -17.87 16.71
C THR A 101 -18.32 -17.54 18.11
N GLU A 102 -18.79 -18.53 18.85
CA GLU A 102 -19.22 -18.35 20.24
C GLU A 102 -18.14 -17.65 21.07
N ARG A 103 -16.88 -18.07 20.94
CA ARG A 103 -15.76 -17.41 21.62
C ARG A 103 -15.57 -15.95 21.21
N GLN A 104 -15.75 -15.61 19.92
CA GLN A 104 -15.71 -14.22 19.48
C GLN A 104 -16.86 -13.39 20.04
N ILE A 105 -18.05 -13.97 20.18
CA ILE A 105 -19.22 -13.31 20.78
C ILE A 105 -18.96 -13.03 22.27
N GLU A 106 -18.45 -14.03 23.02
CA GLU A 106 -18.07 -13.86 24.42
C GLU A 106 -17.07 -12.71 24.61
N LEU A 107 -15.98 -12.71 23.86
CA LEU A 107 -14.93 -11.69 23.94
C LEU A 107 -15.45 -10.30 23.53
N LEU A 108 -16.31 -10.22 22.50
CA LEU A 108 -16.92 -8.95 22.09
C LEU A 108 -17.89 -8.41 23.15
N THR A 109 -18.61 -9.30 23.85
CA THR A 109 -19.51 -8.92 24.96
C THR A 109 -18.70 -8.41 26.15
N ALA A 110 -17.68 -9.15 26.58
CA ALA A 110 -16.79 -8.73 27.67
C ALA A 110 -16.13 -7.37 27.36
N ARG A 111 -15.70 -7.19 26.10
CA ARG A 111 -15.15 -5.91 25.64
C ARG A 111 -16.15 -4.75 25.69
N ALA A 112 -17.41 -5.02 25.36
CA ALA A 112 -18.47 -4.01 25.43
C ALA A 112 -18.77 -3.59 26.87
N ASP A 113 -18.75 -4.53 27.79
CA ASP A 113 -18.93 -4.29 29.24
C ASP A 113 -17.76 -3.46 29.79
N LEU A 114 -16.51 -3.82 29.47
CA LEU A 114 -15.35 -3.02 29.86
C LEU A 114 -15.39 -1.61 29.23
N ALA A 115 -15.86 -1.46 28.00
CA ALA A 115 -16.02 -0.14 27.39
C ALA A 115 -17.13 0.70 28.06
N ALA A 116 -18.14 0.09 28.66
CA ALA A 116 -19.13 0.79 29.49
C ALA A 116 -18.51 1.27 30.81
N ARG A 117 -17.83 0.38 31.53
CA ARG A 117 -17.13 0.70 32.78
C ARG A 117 -16.03 1.76 32.58
N PHE A 118 -15.31 1.72 31.48
CA PHE A 118 -14.34 2.76 31.13
C PHE A 118 -14.96 4.16 31.03
N ARG A 119 -16.15 4.24 30.42
CA ARG A 119 -16.88 5.52 30.33
C ARG A 119 -17.41 6.01 31.65
N GLU A 120 -17.83 5.11 32.55
CA GLU A 120 -18.21 5.42 33.90
C GLU A 120 -17.03 5.95 34.72
N ALA A 121 -15.89 5.25 34.70
CA ALA A 121 -14.68 5.70 35.39
C ALA A 121 -14.21 7.09 34.90
N LEU A 122 -14.28 7.36 33.60
CA LEU A 122 -13.97 8.70 33.06
C LEU A 122 -14.99 9.77 33.50
N ALA A 123 -16.28 9.41 33.66
CA ALA A 123 -17.30 10.33 34.11
C ALA A 123 -17.14 10.66 35.60
N ASP A 124 -16.67 9.70 36.39
CA ASP A 124 -16.40 9.84 37.81
C ASP A 124 -15.02 10.47 38.11
N GLY A 125 -14.21 10.69 37.10
CA GLY A 125 -12.86 11.27 37.20
C GLY A 125 -11.82 10.31 37.78
N ASP A 126 -12.08 9.00 37.76
CA ASP A 126 -11.15 7.96 38.20
C ASP A 126 -10.21 7.55 37.05
N GLU A 127 -9.10 8.29 36.92
CA GLU A 127 -8.12 8.08 35.88
C GLU A 127 -7.36 6.75 36.04
N ASP A 128 -7.13 6.31 37.27
CA ASP A 128 -6.42 5.07 37.58
C ASP A 128 -7.26 3.87 37.16
N GLN A 129 -8.53 3.83 37.54
CA GLN A 129 -9.47 2.78 37.10
C GLN A 129 -9.65 2.79 35.56
N ALA A 130 -9.70 3.96 34.95
CA ALA A 130 -9.78 4.06 33.49
C ALA A 130 -8.50 3.53 32.79
N ALA A 131 -7.33 3.68 33.39
CA ALA A 131 -6.08 3.14 32.86
C ALA A 131 -6.04 1.61 32.94
N ASP A 132 -6.43 1.03 34.09
CA ASP A 132 -6.50 -0.42 34.28
C ASP A 132 -7.46 -1.07 33.28
N ILE A 133 -8.66 -0.51 33.11
CA ILE A 133 -9.66 -1.01 32.15
C ILE A 133 -9.13 -0.92 30.71
N ARG A 134 -8.34 0.10 30.41
CA ARG A 134 -7.72 0.22 29.05
C ARG A 134 -6.76 -0.92 28.77
N ASP A 135 -5.97 -1.33 29.75
CA ASP A 135 -5.03 -2.44 29.62
C ASP A 135 -5.77 -3.78 29.44
N ASP A 136 -6.82 -4.02 30.22
CA ASP A 136 -7.69 -5.20 30.06
C ASP A 136 -8.29 -5.28 28.66
N VAL A 137 -8.75 -4.15 28.10
CA VAL A 137 -9.30 -4.10 26.73
C VAL A 137 -8.22 -4.35 25.69
N LEU A 138 -6.99 -3.90 25.89
CA LEU A 138 -5.88 -4.21 24.98
C LEU A 138 -5.57 -5.72 24.94
N GLU A 139 -5.71 -6.40 26.06
CA GLU A 139 -5.57 -7.85 26.14
C GLU A 139 -6.69 -8.58 25.40
N LEU A 140 -7.95 -8.20 25.64
CA LEU A 140 -9.10 -8.74 24.88
C LEU A 140 -9.00 -8.45 23.39
N ASP A 141 -8.53 -7.28 22.99
CA ASP A 141 -8.32 -6.92 21.58
C ASP A 141 -7.25 -7.82 20.93
N ARG A 142 -6.23 -8.24 21.68
CA ARG A 142 -5.20 -9.19 21.23
C ARG A 142 -5.81 -10.57 21.03
N GLU A 143 -6.55 -11.08 22.02
CA GLU A 143 -7.21 -12.38 21.96
C GLU A 143 -8.23 -12.44 20.80
N LEU A 144 -9.04 -11.39 20.60
CA LEU A 144 -9.96 -11.26 19.47
C LEU A 144 -9.25 -11.37 18.12
N ARG A 145 -8.04 -10.82 17.99
CA ARG A 145 -7.23 -10.94 16.76
C ARG A 145 -6.69 -12.35 16.57
N GLU A 146 -6.34 -13.01 17.65
CA GLU A 146 -5.85 -14.43 17.63
C GLU A 146 -6.97 -15.39 17.20
N THR A 147 -8.23 -15.12 17.57
CA THR A 147 -9.40 -15.86 17.07
C THR A 147 -9.71 -15.60 15.61
N GLY A 148 -8.92 -14.75 14.92
CA GLY A 148 -9.08 -14.43 13.51
C GLY A 148 -10.09 -13.31 13.24
N LEU A 149 -10.58 -12.59 14.23
CA LEU A 149 -11.46 -11.44 14.02
C LEU A 149 -10.72 -10.37 13.22
N ARG A 150 -11.31 -9.97 12.10
CA ARG A 150 -10.76 -8.94 11.21
C ARG A 150 -11.65 -7.69 11.25
N GLY A 151 -11.03 -6.55 11.39
CA GLY A 151 -11.73 -5.27 11.38
C GLY A 151 -11.14 -4.30 12.39
N ARG A 152 -11.66 -3.07 12.39
CA ARG A 152 -11.31 -2.07 13.40
C ARG A 152 -12.35 -2.16 14.52
N LEU A 153 -11.90 -2.50 15.71
CA LEU A 153 -12.72 -2.41 16.91
C LEU A 153 -12.99 -0.93 17.26
N PRO A 154 -14.17 -0.58 17.80
CA PRO A 154 -14.46 0.77 18.23
C PRO A 154 -13.44 1.25 19.28
N ALA A 155 -13.07 2.52 19.25
CA ALA A 155 -12.27 3.11 20.32
C ALA A 155 -13.09 3.13 21.63
N LEU A 156 -12.42 2.99 22.78
CA LEU A 156 -13.09 2.97 24.11
C LEU A 156 -13.80 4.27 24.41
N ASP A 157 -13.18 5.37 24.04
CA ASP A 157 -13.67 6.74 24.16
C ASP A 157 -14.67 7.13 23.06
N ALA A 158 -15.01 6.20 22.17
CA ALA A 158 -16.09 6.43 21.21
C ALA A 158 -17.43 6.51 21.97
N THR A 159 -17.65 7.62 22.65
CA THR A 159 -19.00 8.07 22.95
C THR A 159 -19.73 8.03 21.61
N GLY A 160 -20.86 7.37 21.57
CA GLY A 160 -21.79 7.45 20.43
C GLY A 160 -22.27 8.89 20.31
N LYS A 161 -21.32 9.81 20.06
CA LYS A 161 -21.65 11.16 19.61
C LYS A 161 -22.50 10.92 18.41
N ASP A 162 -23.78 11.21 18.54
CA ASP A 162 -24.71 11.30 17.43
C ASP A 162 -23.93 11.83 16.24
N ARG A 163 -23.81 11.01 15.19
CA ARG A 163 -23.24 11.49 13.93
C ARG A 163 -24.12 12.66 13.56
N ARG A 164 -23.71 13.88 13.94
CA ARG A 164 -24.41 15.11 13.58
C ARG A 164 -24.79 14.97 12.13
N ARG A 165 -26.09 15.01 11.85
CA ARG A 165 -26.61 14.99 10.47
C ARG A 165 -25.92 16.14 9.75
N ARG A 166 -24.93 15.80 8.94
CA ARG A 166 -24.29 16.80 8.08
C ARG A 166 -25.37 17.48 7.28
N SER A 167 -25.32 18.81 7.22
CA SER A 167 -26.22 19.61 6.40
C SER A 167 -26.41 18.97 5.02
N THR A 168 -27.61 18.97 4.50
CA THR A 168 -27.94 18.48 3.15
C THR A 168 -27.09 19.19 2.07
N ARG A 169 -26.66 20.42 2.30
CA ARG A 169 -25.73 21.19 1.44
C ARG A 169 -24.33 20.57 1.35
N ARG A 170 -23.90 19.80 2.36
CA ARG A 170 -22.61 19.09 2.36
C ARG A 170 -22.70 17.67 1.81
N ARG A 171 -23.86 17.23 1.38
CA ARG A 171 -23.95 15.98 0.65
C ARG A 171 -23.24 16.12 -0.67
N GLN A 172 -22.32 15.22 -0.90
CA GLN A 172 -21.68 15.08 -2.21
C GLN A 172 -22.66 14.33 -3.13
N ASP A 173 -23.82 14.93 -3.35
CA ASP A 173 -24.77 14.45 -4.32
C ASP A 173 -24.13 14.66 -5.69
N VAL A 174 -24.22 13.65 -6.52
CA VAL A 174 -23.69 13.67 -7.88
C VAL A 174 -24.90 13.80 -8.80
N PRO A 175 -25.44 15.03 -9.01
CA PRO A 175 -26.71 15.22 -9.72
C PRO A 175 -26.65 14.73 -11.17
N ASN A 176 -25.49 14.82 -11.78
CA ASN A 176 -25.27 14.42 -13.18
C ASN A 176 -24.80 12.95 -13.31
N LEU A 177 -24.85 12.18 -12.24
CA LEU A 177 -24.51 10.76 -12.32
C LEU A 177 -25.57 10.03 -13.16
N PRO A 178 -25.18 9.26 -14.18
CA PRO A 178 -26.13 8.52 -14.99
C PRO A 178 -26.87 7.51 -14.12
N ARG A 179 -28.21 7.63 -14.09
CA ARG A 179 -29.10 6.68 -13.44
C ARG A 179 -29.57 5.70 -14.50
N ARG A 180 -28.88 4.60 -14.70
CA ARG A 180 -29.33 3.54 -15.61
C ARG A 180 -29.80 2.32 -14.83
N LYS A 181 -30.83 1.68 -15.38
CA LYS A 181 -31.21 0.32 -14.98
C LYS A 181 -30.05 -0.62 -15.30
N VAL A 182 -29.85 -1.61 -14.45
CA VAL A 182 -28.81 -2.63 -14.52
C VAL A 182 -28.56 -3.09 -15.95
N GLU A 183 -27.41 -2.77 -16.51
CA GLU A 183 -26.98 -3.38 -17.77
C GLU A 183 -26.76 -4.88 -17.53
N LYS A 184 -27.10 -5.71 -18.53
CA LYS A 184 -26.87 -7.15 -18.43
C LYS A 184 -25.40 -7.40 -18.11
N ARG A 185 -25.16 -8.07 -16.98
CA ARG A 185 -23.81 -8.42 -16.56
C ARG A 185 -23.15 -9.28 -17.62
N THR A 186 -21.93 -8.95 -17.98
CA THR A 186 -21.12 -9.73 -18.92
C THR A 186 -20.11 -10.63 -18.21
N ILE A 187 -20.11 -10.63 -16.88
CA ILE A 187 -19.23 -11.45 -16.04
C ILE A 187 -19.57 -12.92 -16.24
N GLY A 188 -18.54 -13.75 -16.42
CA GLY A 188 -18.69 -15.19 -16.67
C GLY A 188 -19.18 -15.54 -18.07
N LYS A 189 -19.56 -14.56 -18.90
CA LYS A 189 -19.98 -14.83 -20.28
C LYS A 189 -18.77 -14.98 -21.18
N VAL A 190 -18.80 -16.04 -21.96
CA VAL A 190 -17.82 -16.29 -23.03
C VAL A 190 -18.51 -16.01 -24.35
N PHE A 191 -17.97 -15.07 -25.13
CA PHE A 191 -18.45 -14.71 -26.45
C PHE A 191 -17.71 -15.51 -27.53
N ALA A 192 -18.12 -15.37 -28.79
CA ALA A 192 -17.51 -16.02 -29.93
C ALA A 192 -15.98 -15.85 -29.92
N GLY A 193 -15.24 -16.94 -30.15
CA GLY A 193 -13.77 -16.95 -30.06
C GLY A 193 -13.20 -17.01 -28.64
N GLY A 194 -14.01 -17.39 -27.63
CA GLY A 194 -13.54 -17.53 -26.24
C GLY A 194 -13.35 -16.19 -25.51
N HIS A 195 -13.94 -15.10 -26.00
CA HIS A 195 -13.77 -13.77 -25.46
C HIS A 195 -14.55 -13.57 -24.15
N GLN A 196 -13.82 -13.27 -23.07
CA GLN A 196 -14.40 -12.81 -21.80
C GLN A 196 -14.27 -11.28 -21.68
N PRO A 197 -15.40 -10.56 -21.51
CA PRO A 197 -15.35 -9.09 -21.44
C PRO A 197 -14.63 -8.62 -20.20
N SER A 198 -13.64 -7.77 -20.40
CA SER A 198 -12.95 -7.04 -19.34
C SER A 198 -12.43 -5.72 -19.88
N MET A 199 -12.10 -4.81 -19.01
CA MET A 199 -11.67 -3.48 -19.42
C MET A 199 -10.43 -3.04 -18.64
N PHE A 200 -9.59 -2.31 -19.33
CA PHE A 200 -8.51 -1.53 -18.76
C PHE A 200 -8.84 -0.05 -18.93
N VAL A 201 -8.94 0.67 -17.84
CA VAL A 201 -9.26 2.10 -17.80
C VAL A 201 -8.13 2.84 -17.12
N THR A 202 -7.80 3.99 -17.66
CA THR A 202 -6.80 4.89 -17.11
C THR A 202 -7.46 6.23 -16.79
N LEU A 203 -7.34 6.68 -15.54
CA LEU A 203 -7.84 7.96 -15.07
C LEU A 203 -6.69 8.86 -14.69
N THR A 204 -6.70 10.09 -15.21
CA THR A 204 -5.68 11.12 -14.98
C THR A 204 -6.23 12.29 -14.19
N MET A 205 -5.34 12.98 -13.48
CA MET A 205 -5.65 14.28 -12.88
C MET A 205 -5.69 15.38 -13.95
N PRO A 206 -6.37 16.49 -13.69
CA PRO A 206 -6.47 17.60 -14.64
C PRO A 206 -5.11 18.22 -14.96
N SER A 207 -5.09 19.11 -15.93
CA SER A 207 -3.91 19.93 -16.19
C SER A 207 -3.75 20.98 -15.10
N TYR A 208 -2.50 21.20 -14.71
CA TYR A 208 -2.08 22.28 -13.79
C TYR A 208 -1.26 23.35 -14.51
N GLY A 209 -1.12 23.22 -15.82
CA GLY A 209 -0.33 24.06 -16.70
C GLY A 209 0.27 23.26 -17.84
N ARG A 210 0.90 23.94 -18.80
CA ARG A 210 1.59 23.29 -19.92
C ARG A 210 2.84 22.56 -19.42
N ILE A 211 3.06 21.34 -19.93
CA ILE A 211 4.21 20.51 -19.60
C ILE A 211 4.97 20.12 -20.87
N ASN A 212 6.25 19.83 -20.72
CA ASN A 212 7.07 19.24 -21.78
C ASN A 212 6.66 17.78 -21.98
N SER A 213 5.75 17.54 -22.91
CA SER A 213 5.24 16.21 -23.25
C SER A 213 6.25 15.40 -24.08
N ASP A 214 5.94 14.14 -24.34
CA ASP A 214 6.76 13.30 -25.22
C ASP A 214 6.88 13.96 -26.62
N GLY A 215 8.12 14.05 -27.13
CA GLY A 215 8.44 14.74 -28.38
C GLY A 215 8.71 16.23 -28.24
N ALA A 216 8.59 16.83 -27.04
CA ALA A 216 8.96 18.23 -26.85
C ALA A 216 10.46 18.45 -27.06
N THR A 217 10.81 19.56 -27.72
CA THR A 217 12.18 20.05 -27.90
C THR A 217 12.31 21.45 -27.32
N ASP A 218 13.50 21.78 -26.82
CA ASP A 218 13.84 23.13 -26.41
C ASP A 218 14.15 24.04 -27.61
N ASP A 219 14.47 25.31 -27.34
CA ASP A 219 14.80 26.30 -28.37
C ASP A 219 16.07 25.96 -29.18
N LYS A 220 16.86 24.99 -28.68
CA LYS A 220 18.07 24.47 -29.34
C LYS A 220 17.81 23.15 -30.08
N GLY A 221 16.55 22.69 -30.13
CA GLY A 221 16.16 21.44 -30.78
C GLY A 221 16.51 20.18 -29.97
N GLN A 222 16.95 20.30 -28.72
CA GLN A 222 17.22 19.17 -27.85
C GLN A 222 15.94 18.64 -27.21
N SER A 223 15.83 17.29 -27.08
CA SER A 223 14.66 16.69 -26.45
C SER A 223 14.53 17.10 -24.99
N CYS A 224 13.40 17.71 -24.64
CA CYS A 224 13.06 18.09 -23.28
C CYS A 224 11.80 17.38 -22.74
N SER A 225 11.50 16.19 -23.26
CA SER A 225 10.35 15.35 -22.90
C SER A 225 10.41 14.81 -21.45
N ASP A 226 10.55 15.69 -20.46
CA ASP A 226 10.72 15.33 -19.04
C ASP A 226 9.42 15.37 -18.23
N GLY A 227 8.33 15.87 -18.81
CA GLY A 227 7.04 16.06 -18.15
C GLY A 227 7.01 17.22 -17.16
N CYS A 228 8.07 18.03 -17.10
CA CYS A 228 8.12 19.23 -16.26
C CYS A 228 7.29 20.37 -16.86
N PRO A 229 6.87 21.34 -16.06
CA PRO A 229 6.21 22.55 -16.56
C PRO A 229 7.07 23.31 -17.56
N VAL A 230 6.45 23.77 -18.66
CA VAL A 230 7.09 24.69 -19.62
C VAL A 230 7.43 26.01 -18.93
N ASN A 231 6.50 26.51 -18.12
CA ASN A 231 6.71 27.69 -17.30
C ASN A 231 6.30 27.39 -15.84
N PRO A 232 7.28 27.19 -14.95
CA PRO A 232 7.01 26.93 -13.54
C PRO A 232 6.27 28.07 -12.82
N GLY A 233 6.40 29.31 -13.28
CA GLY A 233 5.74 30.47 -12.67
C GLY A 233 4.23 30.51 -12.90
N SER A 234 3.73 29.90 -13.97
CA SER A 234 2.30 29.80 -14.29
C SER A 234 1.71 28.43 -14.02
N TYR A 235 2.48 27.52 -13.42
CA TYR A 235 2.02 26.18 -13.09
C TYR A 235 1.38 26.14 -11.71
N ASP A 236 0.16 25.59 -11.61
CA ASP A 236 -0.64 25.57 -10.39
C ASP A 236 -0.20 24.44 -9.43
N TYR A 237 0.92 24.67 -8.74
CA TYR A 237 1.46 23.77 -7.73
C TYR A 237 0.54 23.61 -6.52
N VAL A 238 -0.15 24.68 -6.13
CA VAL A 238 -1.07 24.69 -4.98
C VAL A 238 -2.21 23.71 -5.20
N ARG A 239 -2.87 23.81 -6.36
CA ARG A 239 -3.94 22.88 -6.72
C ARG A 239 -3.42 21.46 -6.87
N GLN A 240 -2.26 21.28 -7.51
CA GLN A 240 -1.67 19.94 -7.66
C GLN A 240 -1.41 19.29 -6.31
N ALA A 241 -0.83 20.00 -5.36
CA ALA A 241 -0.54 19.48 -4.03
C ALA A 241 -1.82 19.05 -3.29
N ARG A 242 -2.86 19.88 -3.33
CA ARG A 242 -4.17 19.55 -2.75
C ARG A 242 -4.79 18.32 -3.43
N ASP A 243 -4.80 18.28 -4.74
CA ASP A 243 -5.34 17.15 -5.52
C ASP A 243 -4.62 15.83 -5.20
N ILE A 244 -3.30 15.85 -5.02
CA ILE A 244 -2.51 14.67 -4.63
C ILE A 244 -2.93 14.16 -3.26
N VAL A 245 -3.04 15.05 -2.27
CA VAL A 245 -3.39 14.68 -0.89
C VAL A 245 -4.77 14.01 -0.82
N PHE A 246 -5.74 14.49 -1.60
CA PHE A 246 -7.12 13.99 -1.58
C PHE A 246 -7.42 12.97 -2.68
N PHE A 247 -6.45 12.59 -3.50
CA PHE A 247 -6.63 11.65 -4.62
C PHE A 247 -7.27 10.32 -4.22
N SER A 248 -6.85 9.73 -3.10
CA SER A 248 -7.41 8.46 -2.64
C SER A 248 -8.91 8.53 -2.35
N LYS A 249 -9.38 9.67 -1.85
CA LYS A 249 -10.80 9.93 -1.61
C LYS A 249 -11.60 10.09 -2.89
N LEU A 250 -10.99 10.72 -3.90
CA LEU A 250 -11.57 10.81 -5.24
C LEU A 250 -11.73 9.42 -5.88
N VAL A 251 -10.71 8.56 -5.77
CA VAL A 251 -10.78 7.17 -6.28
C VAL A 251 -11.89 6.39 -5.59
N ASP A 252 -11.97 6.44 -4.26
CA ASP A 252 -13.04 5.77 -3.50
C ASP A 252 -14.42 6.26 -3.96
N ARG A 253 -14.58 7.56 -4.17
CA ARG A 253 -15.82 8.16 -4.65
C ARG A 253 -16.17 7.70 -6.07
N TRP A 254 -15.17 7.63 -6.96
CA TRP A 254 -15.38 7.18 -8.33
C TRP A 254 -15.85 5.72 -8.38
N ILE A 255 -15.25 4.83 -7.60
CA ILE A 255 -15.70 3.43 -7.51
C ILE A 255 -17.13 3.33 -6.99
N GLN A 256 -17.50 4.10 -5.96
CA GLN A 256 -18.87 4.13 -5.44
C GLN A 256 -19.86 4.62 -6.49
N ASN A 257 -19.53 5.70 -7.19
CA ASN A 257 -20.39 6.26 -8.24
C ASN A 257 -20.52 5.32 -9.44
N LEU A 258 -19.42 4.64 -9.82
CA LEU A 258 -19.47 3.61 -10.86
C LEU A 258 -20.44 2.49 -10.49
N ARG A 259 -20.37 1.95 -9.26
CA ARG A 259 -21.29 0.92 -8.76
C ARG A 259 -22.72 1.39 -8.75
N ARG A 260 -22.97 2.64 -8.34
CA ARG A 260 -24.32 3.24 -8.37
C ARG A 260 -24.86 3.39 -9.80
N ALA A 261 -24.04 3.84 -10.74
CA ALA A 261 -24.42 4.05 -12.12
C ALA A 261 -24.74 2.75 -12.87
N VAL A 262 -23.96 1.69 -12.63
CA VAL A 262 -24.16 0.40 -13.30
C VAL A 262 -25.08 -0.55 -12.53
N GLY A 263 -25.37 -0.28 -11.27
CA GLY A 263 -26.30 -1.05 -10.43
C GLY A 263 -25.78 -2.42 -9.96
N TRP A 264 -24.47 -2.68 -10.06
CA TRP A 264 -23.84 -3.90 -9.56
C TRP A 264 -22.47 -3.63 -8.92
N ASP A 265 -22.02 -4.56 -8.07
CA ASP A 265 -20.77 -4.43 -7.33
C ASP A 265 -19.57 -4.71 -8.23
N VAL A 266 -19.06 -3.65 -8.86
CA VAL A 266 -17.91 -3.71 -9.78
C VAL A 266 -16.68 -4.19 -9.04
N GLN A 267 -16.09 -5.30 -9.54
CA GLN A 267 -14.83 -5.82 -9.05
C GLN A 267 -13.67 -5.30 -9.90
N TYR A 268 -12.57 -4.95 -9.23
CA TYR A 268 -11.44 -4.30 -9.87
C TYR A 268 -10.10 -4.66 -9.22
N PHE A 269 -9.06 -4.55 -10.03
CA PHE A 269 -7.66 -4.51 -9.61
C PHE A 269 -7.04 -3.24 -10.17
N ALA A 270 -6.51 -2.37 -9.30
CA ALA A 270 -5.98 -1.09 -9.73
C ALA A 270 -4.59 -0.79 -9.15
N THR A 271 -3.83 0.03 -9.88
CA THR A 271 -2.55 0.57 -9.44
C THR A 271 -2.51 2.08 -9.57
N VAL A 272 -1.94 2.73 -8.57
CA VAL A 272 -1.68 4.18 -8.59
C VAL A 272 -0.21 4.39 -8.92
N GLU A 273 0.04 5.21 -9.93
CA GLU A 273 1.37 5.56 -10.40
C GLU A 273 1.54 7.08 -10.48
N PRO A 274 2.71 7.63 -10.14
CA PRO A 274 3.00 9.03 -10.43
C PRO A 274 3.32 9.18 -11.93
N GLN A 275 2.76 10.19 -12.55
CA GLN A 275 3.24 10.70 -13.83
C GLN A 275 4.59 11.43 -13.65
N ARG A 276 5.34 11.67 -14.72
CA ARG A 276 6.59 12.47 -14.65
C ARG A 276 6.37 13.87 -14.05
N ARG A 277 5.20 14.47 -14.25
CA ARG A 277 4.82 15.74 -13.59
C ARG A 277 4.44 15.59 -12.10
N GLY A 278 4.63 14.43 -11.48
CA GLY A 278 4.29 14.17 -10.08
C GLY A 278 2.81 13.89 -9.81
N ALA A 279 1.91 14.12 -10.77
CA ALA A 279 0.47 13.90 -10.56
C ALA A 279 0.13 12.39 -10.50
N PRO A 280 -0.82 11.97 -9.64
CA PRO A 280 -1.25 10.58 -9.58
C PRO A 280 -2.01 10.16 -10.83
N HIS A 281 -1.84 8.91 -11.20
CA HIS A 281 -2.45 8.27 -12.35
C HIS A 281 -2.99 6.91 -11.92
N LEU A 282 -4.27 6.62 -12.20
CA LEU A 282 -4.91 5.37 -11.83
C LEU A 282 -5.05 4.47 -13.04
N HIS A 283 -4.45 3.30 -12.99
CA HIS A 283 -4.69 2.21 -13.91
C HIS A 283 -5.60 1.18 -13.24
N ILE A 284 -6.75 0.88 -13.84
CA ILE A 284 -7.76 0.00 -13.27
C ILE A 284 -8.22 -1.05 -14.27
N LEU A 285 -8.11 -2.31 -13.87
CA LEU A 285 -8.72 -3.46 -14.52
C LEU A 285 -10.11 -3.68 -13.93
N ILE A 286 -11.11 -3.76 -14.77
CA ILE A 286 -12.50 -3.98 -14.36
C ILE A 286 -12.97 -5.30 -14.97
N ARG A 287 -13.52 -6.18 -14.12
CA ARG A 287 -14.18 -7.41 -14.57
C ARG A 287 -15.53 -7.07 -15.17
N GLY A 288 -15.80 -7.61 -16.36
CA GLY A 288 -17.00 -7.28 -17.13
C GLY A 288 -16.82 -6.05 -18.04
N ALA A 289 -17.80 -5.78 -18.87
CA ALA A 289 -17.85 -4.64 -19.78
C ALA A 289 -18.80 -3.57 -19.28
N ILE A 290 -18.36 -2.32 -19.37
CA ILE A 290 -19.16 -1.12 -19.13
C ILE A 290 -18.98 -0.22 -20.36
N SER A 291 -20.06 0.44 -20.82
CA SER A 291 -19.96 1.30 -21.98
C SER A 291 -18.99 2.47 -21.76
N ARG A 292 -18.34 2.93 -22.84
CA ARG A 292 -17.42 4.08 -22.76
C ARG A 292 -18.15 5.34 -22.31
N GLU A 293 -19.40 5.46 -22.75
CA GLU A 293 -20.26 6.59 -22.43
C GLU A 293 -20.53 6.66 -20.92
N ILE A 294 -20.94 5.55 -20.29
CA ILE A 294 -21.16 5.51 -18.83
C ILE A 294 -19.87 5.85 -18.07
N LEU A 295 -18.73 5.29 -18.49
CA LEU A 295 -17.45 5.58 -17.84
C LEU A 295 -17.10 7.07 -17.92
N ARG A 296 -17.30 7.71 -19.07
CA ARG A 296 -17.09 9.16 -19.24
C ARG A 296 -18.03 9.97 -18.36
N GLN A 297 -19.33 9.66 -18.39
CA GLN A 297 -20.34 10.35 -17.59
C GLN A 297 -20.05 10.21 -16.08
N VAL A 298 -19.72 9.01 -15.62
CA VAL A 298 -19.33 8.77 -14.22
C VAL A 298 -18.07 9.55 -13.85
N THR A 299 -17.07 9.57 -14.72
CA THR A 299 -15.81 10.29 -14.46
C THR A 299 -16.04 11.80 -14.41
N ALA A 300 -16.78 12.35 -15.37
CA ALA A 300 -17.12 13.78 -15.41
C ALA A 300 -17.99 14.21 -14.21
N ALA A 301 -18.93 13.35 -13.80
CA ALA A 301 -19.82 13.64 -12.67
C ALA A 301 -19.14 13.46 -11.31
N THR A 302 -18.02 12.70 -11.22
CA THR A 302 -17.40 12.39 -9.93
C THR A 302 -16.49 13.51 -9.45
N TYR A 303 -16.69 13.91 -8.22
CA TYR A 303 -15.83 14.84 -7.50
C TYR A 303 -15.78 14.46 -6.01
N HIS A 304 -14.77 14.98 -5.30
CA HIS A 304 -14.67 14.91 -3.85
C HIS A 304 -14.51 16.32 -3.28
N GLN A 305 -15.43 16.72 -2.40
CA GLN A 305 -15.38 17.98 -1.65
C GLN A 305 -14.70 17.75 -0.32
N VAL A 306 -13.78 18.64 0.02
CA VAL A 306 -13.05 18.63 1.29
C VAL A 306 -13.72 19.62 2.23
N TRP A 307 -14.50 19.11 3.18
CA TRP A 307 -15.19 19.88 4.20
C TRP A 307 -14.36 19.91 5.48
N TRP A 308 -13.23 20.61 5.40
CA TRP A 308 -12.34 20.89 6.51
C TRP A 308 -12.29 22.40 6.75
N PRO A 309 -11.77 22.87 7.90
CA PRO A 309 -11.46 24.27 8.07
C PRO A 309 -10.66 24.79 6.88
N HIS A 310 -10.94 25.99 6.44
CA HIS A 310 -10.21 26.56 5.31
C HIS A 310 -8.75 26.75 5.68
N PHE A 311 -7.88 26.45 4.77
CA PHE A 311 -6.44 26.63 4.87
C PHE A 311 -5.92 27.27 3.58
N ASP A 312 -5.23 28.40 3.73
CA ASP A 312 -4.60 29.09 2.63
C ASP A 312 -3.08 29.04 2.80
N PRO A 313 -2.36 28.33 1.92
CA PRO A 313 -0.91 28.23 2.00
C PRO A 313 -0.16 29.55 1.95
N GLU A 314 -0.76 30.60 1.37
CA GLU A 314 -0.17 31.95 1.28
C GLU A 314 -0.41 32.76 2.54
N ASN A 315 -1.50 32.50 3.28
CA ASN A 315 -1.93 33.23 4.46
C ASN A 315 -1.92 32.37 5.73
N ARG A 316 -0.79 31.69 6.00
CA ARG A 316 -0.63 30.94 7.25
C ARG A 316 -0.51 31.89 8.43
N VAL A 317 -1.20 31.56 9.52
CA VAL A 317 -1.18 32.37 10.75
C VAL A 317 0.19 32.31 11.42
N TYR A 318 0.82 31.11 11.39
CA TYR A 318 2.12 30.85 11.99
C TYR A 318 3.10 30.30 10.95
N GLY A 319 4.38 30.62 11.11
CA GLY A 319 5.42 30.16 10.21
C GLY A 319 6.82 30.60 10.65
N GLY A 320 7.86 29.97 10.11
CA GLY A 320 9.24 30.29 10.45
C GLY A 320 9.53 30.15 11.93
N GLN A 321 9.98 31.22 12.57
CA GLN A 321 10.27 31.27 14.01
C GLN A 321 9.04 31.57 14.87
N HIS A 322 7.99 32.12 14.28
CA HIS A 322 6.73 32.41 14.95
C HIS A 322 5.81 31.18 14.89
N GLN A 323 5.93 30.30 15.90
CA GLN A 323 5.21 29.03 15.97
C GLN A 323 4.39 28.93 17.25
N PRO A 324 3.22 28.26 17.24
CA PRO A 324 2.47 27.98 18.45
C PRO A 324 3.28 27.16 19.43
N VAL A 325 3.13 27.45 20.72
CA VAL A 325 3.84 26.77 21.80
C VAL A 325 2.89 25.94 22.64
N TRP A 326 3.40 24.82 23.22
CA TRP A 326 2.61 23.99 24.11
C TRP A 326 2.56 24.61 25.51
N ASP A 327 1.37 24.86 26.02
CA ASP A 327 1.17 25.29 27.40
C ASP A 327 0.80 24.08 28.27
N TYR A 328 1.69 23.73 29.21
CA TYR A 328 1.51 22.60 30.12
C TYR A 328 0.37 22.80 31.13
N ARG A 329 0.00 24.04 31.45
CA ARG A 329 -1.12 24.33 32.37
C ARG A 329 -2.46 24.17 31.67
N LYS A 330 -2.54 24.60 30.38
CA LYS A 330 -3.74 24.49 29.56
C LYS A 330 -3.83 23.17 28.81
N THR A 331 -2.76 22.37 28.83
CA THR A 331 -2.62 21.12 28.08
C THR A 331 -2.99 21.25 26.60
N THR A 332 -2.61 22.37 25.98
CA THR A 332 -2.92 22.67 24.58
C THR A 332 -1.88 23.63 23.97
N PHE A 333 -1.95 23.83 22.66
CA PHE A 333 -1.19 24.84 21.97
C PHE A 333 -1.80 26.23 22.15
N VAL A 334 -0.93 27.21 22.38
CA VAL A 334 -1.30 28.61 22.54
C VAL A 334 -0.55 29.48 21.53
N ASP A 335 -1.09 30.60 21.22
CA ASP A 335 -0.44 31.69 20.49
C ASP A 335 0.75 32.19 21.30
N PRO A 336 1.96 32.29 20.70
CA PRO A 336 3.17 32.63 21.42
C PRO A 336 3.20 34.06 21.98
N ASP A 337 2.46 35.00 21.37
CA ASP A 337 2.45 36.41 21.76
C ASP A 337 1.39 36.70 22.81
N THR A 338 0.20 36.14 22.64
CA THR A 338 -0.96 36.45 23.50
C THR A 338 -1.20 35.41 24.57
N GLY A 339 -0.64 34.21 24.43
CA GLY A 339 -0.91 33.08 25.34
C GLY A 339 -2.34 32.51 25.22
N HIS A 340 -3.15 32.96 24.27
CA HIS A 340 -4.49 32.44 24.06
C HIS A 340 -4.43 31.03 23.45
N ALA A 341 -5.32 30.15 23.92
CA ALA A 341 -5.44 28.80 23.38
C ALA A 341 -5.90 28.84 21.91
N LEU A 342 -5.26 28.03 21.07
CA LEU A 342 -5.68 27.86 19.69
C LEU A 342 -7.00 27.10 19.60
N THR A 343 -7.72 27.28 18.51
CA THR A 343 -8.99 26.61 18.26
C THR A 343 -8.79 25.11 18.08
N TYR A 344 -9.53 24.27 18.82
CA TYR A 344 -9.51 22.83 18.61
C TYR A 344 -10.15 22.44 17.28
N TRP A 345 -9.73 21.30 16.73
CA TRP A 345 -10.25 20.77 15.48
C TRP A 345 -11.77 20.65 15.45
N ASP A 346 -12.38 20.15 16.53
CA ASP A 346 -13.83 19.94 16.59
C ASP A 346 -14.58 21.28 16.63
N ASP A 347 -14.06 22.28 17.37
CA ASP A 347 -14.63 23.64 17.39
C ASP A 347 -14.50 24.34 16.04
N ALA A 348 -13.38 24.12 15.34
CA ALA A 348 -13.20 24.66 13.99
C ALA A 348 -14.19 24.03 13.01
N LEU A 349 -14.52 22.73 13.15
CA LEU A 349 -15.57 22.09 12.36
C LEU A 349 -16.97 22.60 12.73
N ASP A 350 -17.24 22.83 14.02
CA ASP A 350 -18.52 23.36 14.47
C ASP A 350 -18.78 24.78 13.95
N ARG A 351 -17.74 25.62 13.92
CA ARG A 351 -17.81 26.94 13.27
C ARG A 351 -18.13 26.82 11.78
N LEU A 352 -17.50 25.88 11.10
CA LEU A 352 -17.74 25.59 9.69
C LEU A 352 -19.19 25.13 9.46
N ASP A 353 -19.78 24.39 10.42
CA ASP A 353 -21.16 23.93 10.35
C ASP A 353 -22.19 25.03 10.61
N SER A 354 -21.79 26.12 11.25
CA SER A 354 -22.66 27.27 11.55
C SER A 354 -22.76 28.27 10.39
N VAL A 355 -21.89 28.18 9.37
CA VAL A 355 -21.90 29.10 8.22
C VAL A 355 -22.65 28.47 7.05
N ASP A 356 -23.70 29.17 6.59
CA ASP A 356 -24.63 28.60 5.62
C ASP A 356 -24.08 28.51 4.19
N ASP A 357 -23.41 29.49 3.66
CA ASP A 357 -22.98 29.57 2.26
C ASP A 357 -21.48 29.37 2.06
N LEU A 358 -20.87 28.54 2.91
CA LEU A 358 -19.43 28.26 2.82
C LEU A 358 -19.11 27.27 1.71
N ASP A 359 -18.12 27.59 0.90
CA ASP A 359 -17.54 26.69 -0.07
C ASP A 359 -16.65 25.63 0.60
N PRO A 360 -16.51 24.43 0.01
CA PRO A 360 -15.54 23.45 0.49
C PRO A 360 -14.11 23.99 0.38
N ALA A 361 -13.25 23.64 1.33
CA ALA A 361 -11.85 24.04 1.32
C ALA A 361 -11.10 23.61 0.04
N HIS A 362 -11.56 22.55 -0.60
CA HIS A 362 -11.06 22.09 -1.90
C HIS A 362 -12.05 21.15 -2.58
N VAL A 363 -12.05 21.15 -3.92
CA VAL A 363 -12.80 20.20 -4.75
C VAL A 363 -11.86 19.52 -5.72
N VAL A 364 -11.66 18.21 -5.53
CA VAL A 364 -10.81 17.41 -6.42
C VAL A 364 -11.65 16.65 -7.45
N ARG A 365 -11.18 16.62 -8.70
CA ARG A 365 -11.83 15.96 -9.85
C ARG A 365 -10.78 15.25 -10.69
N PHE A 366 -11.21 14.23 -11.45
CA PHE A 366 -10.39 13.71 -12.54
C PHE A 366 -10.36 14.68 -13.72
N GLY A 367 -9.29 14.64 -14.50
CA GLY A 367 -9.21 15.34 -15.76
C GLY A 367 -10.11 14.71 -16.83
N GLU A 368 -10.30 15.41 -17.94
CA GLU A 368 -11.12 14.96 -19.06
C GLU A 368 -10.49 13.78 -19.84
N GLN A 369 -9.16 13.65 -19.77
CA GLN A 369 -8.45 12.58 -20.43
C GLN A 369 -8.66 11.25 -19.71
N MET A 370 -9.38 10.37 -20.36
CA MET A 370 -9.60 8.99 -19.94
C MET A 370 -9.25 8.06 -21.10
N ASP A 371 -8.25 7.21 -20.90
CA ASP A 371 -7.95 6.13 -21.85
C ASP A 371 -8.68 4.86 -21.43
N ARG A 372 -9.17 4.15 -22.43
CA ARG A 372 -9.87 2.88 -22.26
C ARG A 372 -9.49 1.91 -23.35
N LYS A 373 -9.01 0.75 -22.94
CA LYS A 373 -8.75 -0.38 -23.83
C LYS A 373 -9.68 -1.53 -23.46
N HIS A 374 -10.48 -1.98 -24.43
CA HIS A 374 -11.12 -3.28 -24.33
C HIS A 374 -10.07 -4.36 -24.52
N ILE A 375 -10.03 -5.29 -23.59
CA ILE A 375 -9.16 -6.45 -23.72
C ILE A 375 -9.98 -7.51 -24.42
N LYS A 376 -9.77 -7.62 -25.73
CA LYS A 376 -10.38 -8.68 -26.55
C LYS A 376 -9.53 -9.94 -26.44
N GLY A 377 -10.15 -11.02 -26.00
CA GLY A 377 -9.64 -12.38 -26.18
C GLY A 377 -9.02 -13.01 -24.94
N VAL A 378 -9.32 -14.28 -24.82
CA VAL A 378 -8.73 -15.28 -23.89
C VAL A 378 -7.29 -15.62 -24.29
N ILE A 379 -6.69 -14.91 -25.26
CA ILE A 379 -5.29 -15.18 -25.59
C ILE A 379 -4.48 -14.82 -24.37
N ALA A 380 -4.02 -15.85 -23.66
CA ALA A 380 -3.22 -15.77 -22.45
C ALA A 380 -2.05 -14.76 -22.57
N GLU A 381 -1.54 -14.59 -23.78
CA GLU A 381 -0.49 -13.65 -24.12
C GLU A 381 -0.91 -12.17 -24.04
N LYS A 382 -2.12 -11.80 -24.51
CA LYS A 382 -2.62 -10.41 -24.42
C LYS A 382 -3.01 -10.04 -22.99
N ALA A 383 -3.65 -10.96 -22.27
CA ALA A 383 -3.93 -10.79 -20.85
C ALA A 383 -2.61 -10.70 -20.05
N GLY A 384 -1.63 -11.54 -20.35
CA GLY A 384 -0.31 -11.50 -19.75
C GLY A 384 0.41 -10.16 -19.96
N ARG A 385 0.36 -9.58 -21.16
CA ARG A 385 0.93 -8.25 -21.45
C ARG A 385 0.25 -7.14 -20.66
N THR A 386 -1.08 -7.15 -20.54
CA THR A 386 -1.81 -6.13 -19.76
C THR A 386 -1.56 -6.27 -18.27
N ILE A 387 -1.58 -7.49 -17.74
CA ILE A 387 -1.21 -7.77 -16.34
C ILE A 387 0.25 -7.34 -16.09
N GLY A 388 1.16 -7.67 -17.00
CA GLY A 388 2.55 -7.24 -16.97
C GLY A 388 2.68 -5.71 -16.89
N TYR A 389 1.89 -5.00 -17.69
CA TYR A 389 1.86 -3.53 -17.68
C TYR A 389 1.35 -2.98 -16.33
N VAL A 390 0.18 -3.42 -15.86
CA VAL A 390 -0.40 -2.96 -14.58
C VAL A 390 0.51 -3.28 -13.39
N THR A 391 1.24 -4.40 -13.45
CA THR A 391 2.13 -4.83 -12.38
C THR A 391 3.59 -4.38 -12.54
N LYS A 392 3.94 -3.74 -13.66
CA LYS A 392 5.31 -3.31 -13.99
C LYS A 392 5.96 -2.47 -12.88
N TYR A 393 5.19 -1.53 -12.33
CA TYR A 393 5.69 -0.58 -11.35
C TYR A 393 5.48 -1.01 -9.89
N LEU A 394 4.96 -2.22 -9.64
CA LEU A 394 4.70 -2.68 -8.27
C LEU A 394 5.97 -2.88 -7.44
N VAL A 395 7.09 -3.16 -8.09
CA VAL A 395 8.38 -3.41 -7.45
C VAL A 395 9.24 -2.16 -7.33
N LYS A 396 8.96 -1.12 -8.13
CA LYS A 396 9.65 0.16 -8.02
C LYS A 396 9.09 0.98 -6.86
N SER A 397 9.95 1.64 -6.10
CA SER A 397 9.51 2.64 -5.14
C SER A 397 8.95 3.87 -5.87
N ILE A 398 8.15 4.67 -5.19
CA ILE A 398 7.73 5.97 -5.75
C ILE A 398 8.96 6.84 -5.99
N SER A 399 9.92 6.84 -5.06
CA SER A 399 11.17 7.58 -5.18
C SER A 399 11.96 7.23 -6.45
N GLU A 400 12.02 5.95 -6.84
CA GLU A 400 12.66 5.52 -8.09
C GLU A 400 11.92 6.01 -9.35
N ILE A 401 10.59 6.15 -9.26
CA ILE A 401 9.77 6.62 -10.40
C ILE A 401 9.88 8.14 -10.56
N VAL A 402 9.91 8.88 -9.44
CA VAL A 402 10.01 10.34 -9.39
C VAL A 402 11.43 10.83 -9.13
N GLU A 403 12.43 9.99 -9.39
CA GLU A 403 13.82 10.41 -9.38
C GLU A 403 14.06 11.44 -10.50
N PRO A 404 14.58 12.63 -10.15
CA PRO A 404 14.76 13.68 -11.14
C PRO A 404 15.85 13.27 -12.14
N ARG A 405 15.58 13.46 -13.43
CA ARG A 405 16.51 13.16 -14.51
C ARG A 405 17.25 14.39 -15.03
N SER A 406 16.94 15.55 -14.49
CA SER A 406 17.53 16.84 -14.81
C SER A 406 17.33 17.80 -13.64
N ASP A 407 18.13 18.86 -13.58
CA ASP A 407 18.02 19.93 -12.58
C ASP A 407 16.61 20.56 -12.63
N ARG A 408 16.06 20.78 -13.81
CA ARG A 408 14.68 21.26 -13.98
C ARG A 408 13.65 20.33 -13.37
N ALA A 409 13.85 19.02 -13.46
CA ALA A 409 12.97 18.03 -12.82
C ALA A 409 13.13 18.05 -11.30
N ALA A 410 14.35 18.25 -10.80
CA ALA A 410 14.61 18.41 -9.39
C ALA A 410 13.90 19.64 -8.83
N ASP A 411 14.06 20.80 -9.48
CA ASP A 411 13.40 22.07 -9.12
C ASP A 411 11.87 21.94 -9.14
N HIS A 412 11.33 21.27 -10.17
CA HIS A 412 9.89 21.03 -10.25
C HIS A 412 9.38 20.20 -9.06
N TYR A 413 10.06 19.12 -8.74
CA TYR A 413 9.65 18.27 -7.61
C TYR A 413 9.87 18.95 -6.26
N ASP A 414 10.86 19.80 -6.13
CA ASP A 414 11.12 20.55 -4.89
C ASP A 414 10.05 21.63 -4.66
N ARG A 415 9.62 22.34 -5.72
CA ARG A 415 8.49 23.27 -5.67
C ARG A 415 7.20 22.54 -5.30
N LEU A 416 6.90 21.39 -5.94
CA LEU A 416 5.74 20.59 -5.60
C LEU A 416 5.78 20.11 -4.15
N HIS A 417 6.96 19.68 -3.68
CA HIS A 417 7.13 19.24 -2.31
C HIS A 417 6.94 20.38 -1.32
N ALA A 418 7.43 21.58 -1.62
CA ALA A 418 7.23 22.77 -0.81
C ALA A 418 5.73 23.09 -0.63
N GLU A 419 4.92 22.94 -1.69
CA GLU A 419 3.47 23.11 -1.58
C GLU A 419 2.81 21.96 -0.79
N LEU A 420 3.26 20.71 -0.97
CA LEU A 420 2.77 19.58 -0.20
C LEU A 420 3.02 19.72 1.31
N GLN A 421 4.09 20.40 1.72
CA GLN A 421 4.37 20.68 3.15
C GLN A 421 3.30 21.60 3.76
N LYS A 422 2.66 22.44 2.98
CA LYS A 422 1.65 23.41 3.44
C LYS A 422 0.22 22.83 3.49
N VAL A 423 -0.03 21.66 2.90
CA VAL A 423 -1.39 21.07 2.81
C VAL A 423 -1.62 20.10 3.95
N PRO A 424 -2.55 20.34 4.89
CA PRO A 424 -2.87 19.36 5.93
C PRO A 424 -3.36 18.04 5.33
N CYS A 425 -2.77 16.90 5.72
CA CYS A 425 -3.08 15.60 5.11
C CYS A 425 -4.16 14.79 5.84
N SER A 426 -4.51 15.19 7.05
CA SER A 426 -5.52 14.54 7.90
C SER A 426 -5.93 15.45 9.05
N PRO A 427 -7.03 15.17 9.77
CA PRO A 427 -7.39 15.88 11.01
C PRO A 427 -6.32 15.86 12.10
N ARG A 428 -5.39 14.88 12.05
CA ARG A 428 -4.26 14.73 12.99
C ARG A 428 -2.96 15.36 12.48
N CYS A 429 -3.01 16.09 11.37
CA CYS A 429 -1.81 16.63 10.76
C CYS A 429 -1.26 17.83 11.53
N PRO A 430 0.01 17.84 11.99
CA PRO A 430 0.61 18.98 12.69
C PRO A 430 0.67 20.29 11.89
N VAL A 431 0.49 20.23 10.58
CA VAL A 431 0.40 21.41 9.71
C VAL A 431 -0.80 22.30 10.07
N TRP A 432 -1.84 21.74 10.71
CA TRP A 432 -2.98 22.54 11.20
C TRP A 432 -2.58 23.61 12.21
N LEU A 433 -1.51 23.39 12.98
CA LEU A 433 -1.00 24.39 13.92
C LEU A 433 -0.55 25.66 13.23
N GLU A 434 -0.03 25.57 12.00
CA GLU A 434 0.34 26.74 11.20
C GLU A 434 -0.88 27.56 10.74
N TYR A 435 -2.08 26.98 10.79
CA TYR A 435 -3.38 27.61 10.51
C TYR A 435 -4.16 27.97 11.78
N GLY A 436 -3.52 27.93 12.95
CA GLY A 436 -4.18 28.29 14.22
C GLY A 436 -5.15 27.23 14.75
N ILE A 437 -5.03 25.98 14.30
CA ILE A 437 -5.93 24.87 14.67
C ILE A 437 -5.13 23.76 15.34
N VAL A 438 -5.57 23.35 16.55
CA VAL A 438 -5.01 22.22 17.26
C VAL A 438 -5.51 20.91 16.62
N PRO A 439 -4.62 20.08 16.04
CA PRO A 439 -5.04 18.85 15.41
C PRO A 439 -5.51 17.80 16.41
N VAL A 440 -6.35 16.87 15.96
CA VAL A 440 -6.86 15.76 16.77
C VAL A 440 -5.71 14.94 17.36
N GLY A 441 -5.69 14.82 18.70
CA GLY A 441 -4.67 14.04 19.41
C GLY A 441 -3.29 14.71 19.45
N ALA A 442 -3.24 16.04 19.41
CA ALA A 442 -2.01 16.81 19.66
C ALA A 442 -1.55 16.63 21.12
N THR A 443 -0.25 16.60 21.31
CA THR A 443 0.43 16.48 22.60
C THR A 443 1.62 17.44 22.63
N GLU A 444 2.30 17.56 23.77
CA GLU A 444 3.53 18.35 23.89
C GLU A 444 4.64 17.92 22.91
N LYS A 445 4.59 16.67 22.42
CA LYS A 445 5.54 16.11 21.43
C LYS A 445 5.18 16.48 19.99
N THR A 446 4.04 17.11 19.77
CA THR A 446 3.62 17.55 18.43
C THR A 446 4.42 18.79 18.04
N VAL A 447 5.09 18.72 16.91
CA VAL A 447 5.88 19.86 16.39
C VAL A 447 5.13 20.53 15.25
N PRO A 448 4.81 21.84 15.37
CA PRO A 448 4.10 22.59 14.33
C PRO A 448 4.74 22.39 12.95
N GLY A 449 3.93 22.22 11.92
CA GLY A 449 4.35 22.02 10.53
C GLY A 449 5.05 20.67 10.23
N ARG A 450 5.53 19.93 11.23
CA ARG A 450 6.30 18.69 11.04
C ARG A 450 5.44 17.44 11.06
N CYS A 451 4.89 17.10 9.92
CA CYS A 451 4.12 15.87 9.76
C CYS A 451 4.98 14.71 9.21
N LYS A 452 4.92 13.54 9.88
CA LYS A 452 5.61 12.31 9.44
C LYS A 452 4.80 11.53 8.38
N GLY A 453 3.65 12.03 7.96
CA GLY A 453 2.79 11.41 6.96
C GLY A 453 3.46 11.34 5.59
N LYS A 454 3.15 10.29 4.82
CA LYS A 454 3.71 10.12 3.46
C LYS A 454 3.35 11.28 2.52
N ALA A 455 2.24 11.96 2.78
CA ALA A 455 1.83 13.14 2.02
C ALA A 455 2.87 14.28 2.05
N HIS A 456 3.69 14.34 3.11
CA HIS A 456 4.71 15.39 3.29
C HIS A 456 6.14 14.93 3.00
N ARG A 457 6.30 13.74 2.42
CA ARG A 457 7.64 13.20 2.14
C ARG A 457 8.05 13.49 0.70
N ARG A 458 9.28 13.99 0.51
CA ARG A 458 9.87 14.28 -0.80
C ARG A 458 9.98 13.03 -1.69
N ASP A 459 10.35 11.90 -1.08
CA ASP A 459 10.54 10.63 -1.76
C ASP A 459 9.23 9.99 -2.26
N THR A 460 8.08 10.47 -1.79
CA THR A 460 6.77 10.00 -2.24
C THR A 460 5.98 11.04 -3.02
N LEU A 461 6.42 12.30 -3.06
CA LEU A 461 5.69 13.44 -3.63
C LEU A 461 4.20 13.42 -3.26
N GLY A 462 3.91 13.26 -1.98
CA GLY A 462 2.55 13.30 -1.46
C GLY A 462 1.69 12.07 -1.75
N LEU A 463 2.15 11.13 -2.57
CA LEU A 463 1.35 9.97 -2.90
C LEU A 463 1.14 9.05 -1.69
N PRO A 464 -0.11 8.75 -1.33
CA PRO A 464 -0.41 7.90 -0.18
C PRO A 464 0.07 6.47 -0.42
N GLY A 465 0.55 5.83 0.66
CA GLY A 465 1.32 4.62 0.65
C GLY A 465 0.77 3.35 0.02
N ARG A 466 -0.52 3.24 -0.25
CA ARG A 466 -1.08 2.02 -0.85
C ARG A 466 -1.28 2.24 -2.35
N ARG A 467 -0.37 1.68 -3.13
CA ARG A 467 -0.40 1.80 -4.59
C ARG A 467 -1.28 0.77 -5.29
N VAL A 468 -1.55 -0.35 -4.65
CA VAL A 468 -2.37 -1.43 -5.19
C VAL A 468 -3.71 -1.44 -4.49
N LEU A 469 -4.78 -1.24 -5.25
CA LEU A 469 -6.15 -1.25 -4.78
C LEU A 469 -6.85 -2.46 -5.42
N VAL A 470 -7.34 -3.36 -4.59
CA VAL A 470 -8.01 -4.58 -5.05
C VAL A 470 -9.35 -4.67 -4.34
N SER A 471 -10.41 -4.84 -5.10
CA SER A 471 -11.73 -5.05 -4.52
C SER A 471 -11.78 -6.41 -3.79
N ARG A 472 -12.58 -6.47 -2.71
CA ARG A 472 -12.60 -7.61 -1.80
C ARG A 472 -12.89 -8.94 -2.52
N ARG A 473 -13.80 -8.94 -3.47
CA ARG A 473 -14.22 -10.11 -4.23
C ARG A 473 -13.50 -10.27 -5.57
N TRP A 474 -12.38 -9.58 -5.81
CA TRP A 474 -11.61 -9.72 -7.05
C TRP A 474 -11.17 -11.15 -7.31
N SER A 475 -10.45 -11.77 -6.36
CA SER A 475 -10.07 -13.18 -6.38
C SER A 475 -10.70 -14.00 -5.25
N GLY A 476 -11.51 -13.38 -4.40
CA GLY A 476 -12.07 -14.04 -3.21
C GLY A 476 -11.05 -14.40 -2.13
N LYS A 477 -9.77 -14.13 -2.37
CA LYS A 477 -8.64 -14.50 -1.51
C LYS A 477 -7.79 -13.30 -1.14
N THR A 478 -7.17 -13.36 0.04
CA THR A 478 -6.17 -12.39 0.48
C THR A 478 -4.80 -12.73 -0.10
N LEU A 479 -3.83 -11.81 -0.01
CA LEU A 479 -2.46 -12.11 -0.43
C LEU A 479 -1.80 -13.26 0.36
N PRO A 480 -1.99 -13.35 1.69
CA PRO A 480 -1.59 -14.53 2.45
C PRO A 480 -2.19 -15.85 1.92
N ASP A 481 -3.48 -15.86 1.55
CA ASP A 481 -4.14 -17.04 1.00
C ASP A 481 -3.50 -17.48 -0.32
N HIS A 482 -3.26 -16.55 -1.25
CA HIS A 482 -2.50 -16.85 -2.49
C HIS A 482 -1.11 -17.39 -2.23
N LYS A 483 -0.44 -16.93 -1.17
CA LYS A 483 0.86 -17.47 -0.76
C LYS A 483 0.73 -18.88 -0.21
N ALA A 484 -0.30 -19.15 0.60
CA ALA A 484 -0.58 -20.47 1.15
C ALA A 484 -0.91 -21.48 0.05
N ASP A 485 -1.77 -21.10 -0.91
CA ASP A 485 -2.12 -21.95 -2.06
C ASP A 485 -0.88 -22.37 -2.88
N ARG A 486 0.02 -21.40 -3.14
CA ARG A 486 1.27 -21.71 -3.85
C ARG A 486 2.18 -22.63 -3.05
N ALA A 487 2.27 -22.45 -1.74
CA ALA A 487 3.06 -23.31 -0.87
C ALA A 487 2.46 -24.72 -0.80
N GLU A 488 1.12 -24.82 -0.77
CA GLU A 488 0.40 -26.08 -0.82
C GLU A 488 0.63 -26.82 -2.14
N PHE A 489 0.48 -26.14 -3.27
CA PHE A 489 0.76 -26.73 -4.58
C PHE A 489 2.16 -27.34 -4.66
N VAL A 490 3.18 -26.59 -4.19
CA VAL A 490 4.56 -27.09 -4.18
C VAL A 490 4.71 -28.27 -3.23
N ARG A 491 4.04 -28.26 -2.07
CA ARG A 491 4.05 -29.38 -1.11
C ARG A 491 3.46 -30.65 -1.72
N GLN A 492 2.32 -30.54 -2.38
CA GLN A 492 1.65 -31.65 -3.06
C GLN A 492 2.52 -32.23 -4.18
N LEU A 493 3.16 -31.36 -4.98
CA LEU A 493 4.08 -31.79 -6.02
C LEU A 493 5.29 -32.56 -5.44
N LEU A 494 5.87 -32.10 -4.35
CA LEU A 494 6.96 -32.78 -3.68
C LEU A 494 6.50 -34.13 -3.05
N ALA A 495 5.31 -34.14 -2.44
CA ALA A 495 4.73 -35.31 -1.85
C ALA A 495 4.43 -36.41 -2.90
N SER A 496 4.01 -36.04 -4.12
CA SER A 496 3.75 -37.01 -5.21
C SER A 496 4.99 -37.80 -5.66
N VAL A 497 6.19 -37.28 -5.35
CA VAL A 497 7.48 -37.97 -5.61
C VAL A 497 8.17 -38.41 -4.31
N GLY A 498 7.43 -38.57 -3.22
CA GLY A 498 7.91 -39.08 -1.95
C GLY A 498 8.71 -38.12 -1.07
N ILE A 499 8.79 -36.84 -1.44
CA ILE A 499 9.48 -35.81 -0.65
C ILE A 499 8.49 -35.16 0.32
N GLN A 500 8.58 -35.50 1.60
CA GLN A 500 7.76 -34.88 2.64
C GLN A 500 8.51 -33.73 3.34
N LYS A 501 7.78 -32.70 3.68
CA LYS A 501 8.32 -31.62 4.50
C LYS A 501 8.58 -32.17 5.90
N PRO A 502 9.78 -31.95 6.49
CA PRO A 502 10.05 -32.37 7.85
C PRO A 502 9.08 -31.72 8.84
N ASP A 503 8.71 -32.46 9.88
CA ASP A 503 7.94 -31.95 10.99
C ASP A 503 8.72 -30.83 11.69
N THR A 504 8.12 -29.64 11.77
CA THR A 504 8.69 -28.47 12.41
C THR A 504 7.89 -28.01 13.63
N SER A 505 6.94 -28.81 14.10
CA SER A 505 6.08 -28.47 15.24
C SER A 505 6.85 -28.32 16.56
N HIS A 506 8.00 -28.98 16.66
CA HIS A 506 8.92 -28.91 17.80
C HIS A 506 9.89 -27.73 17.74
N LEU A 507 9.84 -26.88 16.70
CA LEU A 507 10.72 -25.71 16.55
C LEU A 507 10.03 -24.45 17.05
N LYS A 508 10.65 -23.79 18.03
CA LYS A 508 10.26 -22.47 18.49
C LYS A 508 11.08 -21.42 17.74
N VAL A 509 10.38 -20.54 17.01
CA VAL A 509 11.02 -19.51 16.17
C VAL A 509 10.71 -18.12 16.72
N THR A 510 11.74 -17.39 17.12
CA THR A 510 11.61 -16.01 17.67
C THR A 510 12.52 -15.05 16.92
N PRO A 511 12.12 -13.79 16.69
CA PRO A 511 13.02 -12.80 16.16
C PRO A 511 14.16 -12.48 17.14
N VAL A 512 15.34 -12.19 16.60
CA VAL A 512 16.50 -11.76 17.39
C VAL A 512 16.46 -10.25 17.54
N GLU A 513 16.54 -9.76 18.78
CA GLU A 513 16.48 -8.33 19.08
C GLU A 513 17.73 -7.54 18.56
N PRO A 514 17.58 -6.23 18.26
CA PRO A 514 18.67 -5.39 17.74
C PRO A 514 19.75 -5.19 18.77
N GLY A 515 20.22 -5.73 19.57
CA GLY A 515 21.29 -5.56 20.59
C GLY A 515 21.77 -6.87 21.18
N ASP A 516 21.19 -7.96 20.71
CA ASP A 516 21.55 -9.30 21.15
C ASP A 516 23.00 -9.62 20.75
N LYS A 517 23.81 -10.06 21.72
CA LYS A 517 25.22 -10.42 21.54
C LYS A 517 25.40 -11.61 20.60
N ASP A 518 24.43 -12.50 20.57
CA ASP A 518 24.42 -13.71 19.73
C ASP A 518 23.83 -13.47 18.33
N ARG A 519 23.55 -12.23 17.99
CA ARG A 519 22.99 -11.86 16.69
C ARG A 519 23.96 -12.22 15.57
N PRO A 520 23.59 -13.14 14.64
CA PRO A 520 24.47 -13.54 13.56
C PRO A 520 24.70 -12.41 12.57
N LEU A 521 25.86 -12.41 11.94
CA LEU A 521 26.19 -11.48 10.86
C LEU A 521 25.25 -11.73 9.67
N ARG A 522 24.91 -10.64 8.97
CA ARG A 522 23.95 -10.68 7.85
C ARG A 522 24.41 -11.60 6.73
N GLU A 523 25.68 -11.58 6.39
CA GLU A 523 26.31 -12.42 5.36
C GLU A 523 26.17 -13.91 5.68
N HIS A 524 26.28 -14.32 6.95
CA HIS A 524 26.08 -15.71 7.35
C HIS A 524 24.63 -16.16 7.15
N LEU A 525 23.67 -15.29 7.46
CA LEU A 525 22.24 -15.55 7.20
C LEU A 525 21.94 -15.66 5.71
N ILE A 526 22.56 -14.80 4.89
CA ILE A 526 22.42 -14.84 3.42
C ILE A 526 23.01 -16.15 2.89
N MET A 527 24.22 -16.53 3.28
CA MET A 527 24.87 -17.75 2.81
C MET A 527 24.11 -19.01 3.24
N GLY A 528 23.59 -19.03 4.48
CA GLY A 528 22.70 -20.11 4.95
C GLY A 528 21.42 -20.20 4.13
N ALA A 529 20.82 -19.07 3.77
CA ALA A 529 19.63 -19.03 2.92
C ALA A 529 19.92 -19.47 1.47
N ILE A 530 21.09 -19.13 0.91
CA ILE A 530 21.55 -19.60 -0.40
C ILE A 530 21.69 -21.12 -0.39
N SER A 531 22.36 -21.68 0.62
CA SER A 531 22.56 -23.14 0.76
C SER A 531 21.23 -23.88 0.83
N ARG A 532 20.28 -23.39 1.65
CA ARG A 532 18.92 -23.96 1.71
C ARG A 532 18.19 -23.86 0.37
N ARG A 533 18.26 -22.71 -0.30
CA ARG A 533 17.63 -22.49 -1.61
C ARG A 533 18.18 -23.42 -2.69
N THR A 534 19.50 -23.61 -2.72
CA THR A 534 20.16 -24.49 -3.70
C THR A 534 19.77 -25.94 -3.47
N ARG A 535 19.77 -26.42 -2.22
CA ARG A 535 19.31 -27.78 -1.86
C ARG A 535 17.86 -27.99 -2.29
N TRP A 536 16.98 -27.08 -1.90
CA TRP A 536 15.56 -27.14 -2.22
C TRP A 536 15.31 -27.16 -3.73
N ARG A 537 16.07 -26.35 -4.49
CA ARG A 537 15.97 -26.31 -5.96
C ARG A 537 16.42 -27.64 -6.59
N ALA A 538 17.43 -28.26 -6.06
CA ALA A 538 17.88 -29.56 -6.52
C ALA A 538 16.84 -30.65 -6.26
N GLU A 539 16.22 -30.66 -5.08
CA GLU A 539 15.11 -31.57 -4.72
C GLU A 539 13.90 -31.34 -5.63
N TYR A 540 13.51 -30.10 -5.84
CA TYR A 540 12.40 -29.74 -6.73
C TYR A 540 12.64 -30.20 -8.17
N LEU A 541 13.85 -29.99 -8.72
CA LEU A 541 14.20 -30.44 -10.07
C LEU A 541 14.18 -31.98 -10.18
N ARG A 542 14.66 -32.67 -9.18
CA ARG A 542 14.56 -34.15 -9.11
C ARG A 542 13.11 -34.61 -9.13
N ALA A 543 12.26 -33.95 -8.33
CA ALA A 543 10.84 -34.23 -8.28
C ALA A 543 10.15 -33.99 -9.64
N GLN A 544 10.48 -32.89 -10.32
CA GLN A 544 9.95 -32.63 -11.66
C GLN A 544 10.39 -33.65 -12.71
N LEU A 545 11.63 -34.08 -12.66
CA LEU A 545 12.15 -35.11 -13.57
C LEU A 545 11.47 -36.47 -13.33
N ALA A 546 11.23 -36.82 -12.07
CA ALA A 546 10.53 -38.06 -11.70
C ALA A 546 9.04 -38.05 -12.05
N ALA A 547 8.40 -36.88 -12.04
CA ALA A 547 6.99 -36.69 -12.39
C ALA A 547 6.71 -36.59 -13.90
N LYS A 548 7.75 -36.52 -14.76
CA LYS A 548 7.57 -36.56 -16.22
C LYS A 548 7.19 -37.99 -16.65
N PRO A 549 6.04 -38.16 -17.35
CA PRO A 549 5.76 -39.45 -17.98
C PRO A 549 6.83 -39.75 -19.04
N PRO A 550 7.13 -41.02 -19.31
CA PRO A 550 8.18 -41.42 -20.24
C PRO A 550 7.93 -41.01 -21.70
N ASP A 551 6.76 -40.54 -22.05
CA ASP A 551 6.38 -40.13 -23.41
C ASP A 551 6.07 -38.61 -23.51
N GLY A 552 6.85 -38.00 -24.32
CA GLY A 552 7.04 -36.66 -24.84
C GLY A 552 5.89 -35.64 -24.98
N HIS A 553 5.00 -35.45 -24.05
CA HIS A 553 4.11 -34.29 -24.05
C HIS A 553 4.66 -33.17 -23.15
N GLU A 554 5.12 -32.09 -23.78
CA GLU A 554 5.59 -30.87 -23.10
C GLU A 554 4.48 -30.24 -22.27
N ILE A 555 4.64 -30.23 -20.98
CA ILE A 555 3.82 -29.40 -20.08
C ILE A 555 4.41 -28.00 -20.12
N SER A 556 3.91 -27.18 -21.04
CA SER A 556 4.31 -25.78 -21.27
C SER A 556 4.00 -24.83 -20.11
N ALA A 557 3.26 -25.26 -19.07
CA ALA A 557 2.74 -24.37 -18.03
C ALA A 557 3.68 -24.12 -16.84
N VAL A 558 4.81 -24.82 -16.73
CA VAL A 558 5.65 -24.82 -15.51
C VAL A 558 6.88 -23.91 -15.61
N ARG A 559 7.20 -23.39 -16.78
CA ARG A 559 8.39 -22.54 -16.98
C ARG A 559 8.33 -21.14 -16.37
N GLU A 560 7.16 -20.63 -16.00
CA GLU A 560 7.01 -19.26 -15.46
C GLU A 560 6.92 -19.17 -13.92
N ALA A 561 6.93 -20.27 -13.19
CA ALA A 561 6.75 -20.27 -11.74
C ALA A 561 8.03 -20.50 -10.90
N ALA A 562 9.19 -20.67 -11.55
CA ALA A 562 10.48 -20.87 -10.87
C ALA A 562 11.27 -19.52 -10.76
#